data_11ddcfc963d2e413506e2e8d9f300ee5
#
_entry.id   11ddcfc963d2e413506e2e8d9f300ee5
#
_cell.length_a   1.000
_cell.length_b   1.000
_cell.length_c   1.000
_cell.angle_alpha   90.00
_cell.angle_beta   90.00
_cell.angle_gamma   90.00
#
_symmetry.space_group_name_H-M   'P 1'
#
loop_
_entity.id
_entity.type
_entity.pdbx_description
1 polymer ?
#
loop_
_entity_poly.entity_id
_entity_poly.type
_entity_poly.pdbx_seq_one_letter_code
_entity_poly.pdbx_strand_id
1 'polypeptide(L)'
;MAKIENIFKSEVKKADPHPKRVTKWIHYSKLHLDQDNYRFGESEEKQKRTRERAESLADLIELDGEVLQELIVSKTDTDSYQIIAGNHRYLACKILVEERGKEKFAFLPCVIRNVSEVRASFSKYSSNGYDNKDDYEIMCEIEQMRHLLTTYPEQFPDVATGRMVEKLSKKMKMPKSTVGEYLTISKNLGKDAMEKFETGELKKSAAVQMSALPKEEQKELVSAGRLSHKEIKEY
;
A
#
# COMPACT_ATOMS: atom_id res chain seq x y z
N MET A 1 -8.61 -40.49 -39.08
CA MET A 1 -8.44 -39.09 -38.61
C MET A 1 -9.77 -38.42 -38.20
N ALA A 2 -10.72 -39.11 -37.59
CA ALA A 2 -12.05 -38.59 -37.28
C ALA A 2 -12.39 -38.56 -35.76
N LYS A 3 -11.41 -38.74 -34.89
CA LYS A 3 -11.64 -38.83 -33.43
C LYS A 3 -11.20 -37.64 -32.59
N ILE A 4 -10.52 -36.66 -33.17
CA ILE A 4 -10.01 -35.51 -32.42
C ILE A 4 -10.95 -34.30 -32.48
N GLU A 5 -11.74 -34.16 -33.53
CA GLU A 5 -12.69 -33.04 -33.68
C GLU A 5 -13.90 -33.06 -32.74
N ASN A 6 -14.23 -34.23 -32.16
CA ASN A 6 -15.39 -34.35 -31.26
C ASN A 6 -15.07 -34.03 -29.79
N ILE A 7 -13.80 -33.88 -29.40
CA ILE A 7 -13.41 -33.59 -28.01
C ILE A 7 -13.62 -32.10 -27.69
N PHE A 8 -13.59 -31.24 -28.71
CA PHE A 8 -13.74 -29.76 -28.50
C PHE A 8 -15.19 -29.27 -28.64
N LYS A 9 -16.16 -30.13 -28.98
CA LYS A 9 -17.57 -29.72 -29.17
C LYS A 9 -18.47 -29.83 -27.95
N SER A 10 -17.98 -30.30 -26.81
CA SER A 10 -18.76 -30.43 -25.58
C SER A 10 -18.32 -29.56 -24.42
N GLU A 11 -17.61 -28.46 -24.68
CA GLU A 11 -17.44 -27.44 -23.63
C GLU A 11 -18.77 -26.68 -23.48
N VAL A 12 -19.58 -27.19 -22.55
CA VAL A 12 -20.61 -26.38 -21.89
C VAL A 12 -19.93 -25.07 -21.49
N LYS A 13 -20.37 -23.95 -22.05
CA LYS A 13 -19.98 -22.61 -21.62
C LYS A 13 -20.33 -22.49 -20.13
N LYS A 14 -19.45 -22.94 -19.27
CA LYS A 14 -19.50 -22.57 -17.84
C LYS A 14 -19.44 -21.06 -17.82
N ALA A 15 -20.51 -20.45 -17.32
CA ALA A 15 -20.52 -19.00 -17.11
C ALA A 15 -19.25 -18.63 -16.35
N ASP A 16 -18.51 -17.67 -16.87
CA ASP A 16 -17.29 -17.19 -16.22
C ASP A 16 -17.66 -16.75 -14.79
N PRO A 17 -17.16 -17.42 -13.73
CA PRO A 17 -17.51 -17.07 -12.36
C PRO A 17 -16.99 -15.70 -11.94
N HIS A 18 -16.16 -15.08 -12.79
CA HIS A 18 -15.61 -13.76 -12.53
C HIS A 18 -16.43 -12.67 -13.23
N PRO A 19 -16.95 -11.67 -12.51
CA PRO A 19 -17.61 -10.53 -13.14
C PRO A 19 -16.62 -9.87 -14.11
N LYS A 20 -17.05 -9.67 -15.36
CA LYS A 20 -16.24 -8.98 -16.37
C LYS A 20 -15.81 -7.63 -15.80
N ARG A 21 -14.51 -7.40 -15.71
CA ARG A 21 -13.97 -6.10 -15.36
C ARG A 21 -14.28 -5.14 -16.50
N VAL A 22 -15.01 -4.08 -16.20
CA VAL A 22 -15.31 -3.04 -17.17
C VAL A 22 -14.40 -1.86 -16.85
N THR A 23 -13.48 -1.58 -17.77
CA THR A 23 -12.63 -0.39 -17.71
C THR A 23 -13.43 0.83 -18.13
N LYS A 24 -13.36 1.89 -17.34
CA LYS A 24 -13.89 3.23 -17.70
C LYS A 24 -12.74 4.22 -17.75
N TRP A 25 -12.77 5.08 -18.76
CA TRP A 25 -11.84 6.18 -18.87
C TRP A 25 -12.39 7.36 -18.06
N ILE A 26 -11.65 7.76 -17.03
CA ILE A 26 -12.06 8.82 -16.10
C ILE A 26 -11.03 9.93 -16.17
N HIS A 27 -11.51 11.17 -16.34
CA HIS A 27 -10.65 12.34 -16.36
C HIS A 27 -9.97 12.51 -15.00
N TYR A 28 -8.66 12.83 -14.99
CA TYR A 28 -7.84 12.89 -13.78
C TYR A 28 -8.39 13.86 -12.73
N SER A 29 -9.07 14.95 -13.12
CA SER A 29 -9.66 15.90 -12.19
C SER A 29 -10.81 15.35 -11.33
N LYS A 30 -11.36 14.19 -11.70
CA LYS A 30 -12.41 13.48 -10.94
C LYS A 30 -11.86 12.41 -10.01
N LEU A 31 -10.55 12.21 -10.06
CA LEU A 31 -9.83 11.23 -9.25
C LEU A 31 -9.17 11.92 -8.06
N HIS A 32 -9.36 11.38 -6.87
CA HIS A 32 -8.80 11.92 -5.64
C HIS A 32 -7.90 10.91 -4.97
N LEU A 33 -6.72 11.38 -4.54
CA LEU A 33 -5.84 10.62 -3.67
C LEU A 33 -6.51 10.49 -2.30
N ASP A 34 -6.28 9.37 -1.65
CA ASP A 34 -6.63 9.18 -0.26
C ASP A 34 -5.70 10.02 0.61
N GLN A 35 -6.26 11.00 1.33
CA GLN A 35 -5.51 11.92 2.18
C GLN A 35 -4.84 11.21 3.37
N ASP A 36 -5.43 10.08 3.82
CA ASP A 36 -4.88 9.27 4.92
C ASP A 36 -3.79 8.29 4.44
N ASN A 37 -3.30 8.44 3.22
CA ASN A 37 -2.26 7.57 2.70
C ASN A 37 -0.90 7.98 3.26
N TYR A 38 -0.41 7.26 4.28
CA TYR A 38 0.88 7.45 4.93
C TYR A 38 2.09 7.54 3.96
N ARG A 39 1.96 7.01 2.72
CA ARG A 39 3.00 7.11 1.68
C ARG A 39 3.20 8.52 1.15
N PHE A 40 2.18 9.36 1.26
CA PHE A 40 2.23 10.77 0.86
C PHE A 40 2.45 11.70 2.06
N GLY A 41 3.01 11.16 3.15
CA GLY A 41 3.16 11.81 4.43
C GLY A 41 3.73 13.24 4.39
N GLU A 42 3.61 13.94 5.53
CA GLU A 42 3.92 15.36 5.67
C GLU A 42 5.42 15.69 5.56
N SER A 43 6.32 14.68 5.67
CA SER A 43 7.76 14.94 5.60
C SER A 43 8.21 15.27 4.18
N GLU A 44 9.05 16.30 4.04
CA GLU A 44 9.60 16.73 2.75
C GLU A 44 10.31 15.58 2.01
N GLU A 45 10.99 14.71 2.75
CA GLU A 45 11.68 13.56 2.17
C GLU A 45 10.73 12.54 1.53
N LYS A 46 9.59 12.26 2.18
CA LYS A 46 8.55 11.38 1.61
C LYS A 46 7.90 11.99 0.37
N GLN A 47 7.62 13.29 0.42
CA GLN A 47 7.08 14.02 -0.73
C GLN A 47 8.06 13.97 -1.91
N LYS A 48 9.35 14.18 -1.65
CA LYS A 48 10.41 14.08 -2.66
C LYS A 48 10.48 12.68 -3.28
N ARG A 49 10.54 11.62 -2.47
CA ARG A 49 10.56 10.22 -2.96
C ARG A 49 9.30 9.89 -3.77
N THR A 50 8.14 10.34 -3.32
CA THR A 50 6.87 10.14 -4.05
C THR A 50 6.91 10.84 -5.40
N ARG A 51 7.45 12.06 -5.44
CA ARG A 51 7.63 12.83 -6.67
C ARG A 51 8.60 12.14 -7.64
N GLU A 52 9.76 11.75 -7.18
CA GLU A 52 10.77 11.05 -7.99
C GLU A 52 10.22 9.75 -8.61
N ARG A 53 9.46 8.98 -7.82
CA ARG A 53 8.78 7.77 -8.33
C ARG A 53 7.71 8.09 -9.38
N ALA A 54 6.94 9.15 -9.16
CA ALA A 54 5.92 9.59 -10.11
C ALA A 54 6.54 10.11 -11.40
N GLU A 55 7.64 10.86 -11.36
CA GLU A 55 8.39 11.34 -12.51
C GLU A 55 8.97 10.19 -13.34
N SER A 56 9.65 9.23 -12.67
CA SER A 56 10.16 8.03 -13.34
C SER A 56 9.06 7.23 -14.04
N LEU A 57 7.89 7.14 -13.41
CA LEU A 57 6.76 6.44 -14.00
C LEU A 57 6.11 7.26 -15.14
N ALA A 58 6.16 8.59 -15.06
CA ALA A 58 5.70 9.47 -16.14
C ALA A 58 6.55 9.28 -17.39
N ASP A 59 7.87 9.16 -17.24
CA ASP A 59 8.79 8.89 -18.36
C ASP A 59 8.45 7.56 -19.04
N LEU A 60 8.17 6.51 -18.26
CA LEU A 60 7.77 5.20 -18.79
C LEU A 60 6.42 5.26 -19.51
N ILE A 61 5.40 5.89 -18.91
CA ILE A 61 4.07 6.06 -19.53
C ILE A 61 4.16 6.89 -20.80
N GLU A 62 4.99 7.93 -20.84
CA GLU A 62 5.21 8.74 -22.03
C GLU A 62 5.88 7.93 -23.14
N LEU A 63 6.85 7.08 -22.81
CA LEU A 63 7.54 6.18 -23.72
C LEU A 63 6.60 5.11 -24.29
N ASP A 64 5.79 4.47 -23.42
CA ASP A 64 4.81 3.44 -23.82
C ASP A 64 3.66 4.05 -24.64
N GLY A 65 3.40 5.34 -24.47
CA GLY A 65 2.33 6.09 -25.13
C GLY A 65 0.96 5.91 -24.52
N GLU A 66 0.79 5.03 -23.52
CA GLU A 66 -0.46 4.76 -22.81
C GLU A 66 -0.22 4.27 -21.38
N VAL A 67 -1.28 4.28 -20.57
CA VAL A 67 -1.27 3.71 -19.20
C VAL A 67 -1.65 2.23 -19.27
N LEU A 68 -0.65 1.34 -19.25
CA LEU A 68 -0.82 -0.10 -19.44
C LEU A 68 -1.64 -0.79 -18.34
N GLN A 69 -1.67 -0.24 -17.13
CA GLN A 69 -2.38 -0.83 -16.00
C GLN A 69 -3.49 0.10 -15.50
N GLU A 70 -4.69 -0.47 -15.34
CA GLU A 70 -5.85 0.23 -14.81
C GLU A 70 -5.67 0.66 -13.35
N LEU A 71 -6.25 1.81 -13.00
CA LEU A 71 -6.43 2.21 -11.62
C LEU A 71 -7.65 1.50 -11.02
N ILE A 72 -7.61 1.20 -9.73
CA ILE A 72 -8.78 0.74 -8.99
C ILE A 72 -9.32 1.94 -8.21
N VAL A 73 -10.59 2.26 -8.43
CA VAL A 73 -11.24 3.42 -7.81
C VAL A 73 -12.58 3.03 -7.16
N SER A 74 -12.97 3.74 -6.12
CA SER A 74 -14.30 3.68 -5.51
C SER A 74 -15.05 4.97 -5.81
N LYS A 75 -16.33 4.85 -6.13
CA LYS A 75 -17.18 6.02 -6.33
C LYS A 75 -17.52 6.65 -4.98
N THR A 76 -17.22 7.93 -4.80
CA THR A 76 -17.49 8.67 -3.56
C THR A 76 -18.71 9.56 -3.69
N ASP A 77 -18.97 10.11 -4.88
CA ASP A 77 -20.11 10.97 -5.18
C ASP A 77 -20.54 10.78 -6.65
N THR A 78 -21.53 11.54 -7.11
CA THR A 78 -22.11 11.42 -8.46
C THR A 78 -21.06 11.42 -9.56
N ASP A 79 -20.00 12.21 -9.43
CA ASP A 79 -18.94 12.36 -10.43
C ASP A 79 -17.52 12.45 -9.82
N SER A 80 -17.32 11.80 -8.68
CA SER A 80 -16.06 11.82 -7.92
C SER A 80 -15.65 10.41 -7.53
N TYR A 81 -14.34 10.13 -7.59
CA TYR A 81 -13.80 8.80 -7.36
C TYR A 81 -12.54 8.87 -6.50
N GLN A 82 -12.49 8.06 -5.46
CA GLN A 82 -11.29 7.88 -4.63
C GLN A 82 -10.43 6.76 -5.19
N ILE A 83 -9.14 7.00 -5.30
CA ILE A 83 -8.19 6.01 -5.79
C ILE A 83 -7.89 5.01 -4.66
N ILE A 84 -8.18 3.73 -4.90
CA ILE A 84 -7.83 2.62 -4.02
C ILE A 84 -6.42 2.10 -4.33
N ALA A 85 -6.10 1.95 -5.62
CA ALA A 85 -4.79 1.53 -6.08
C ALA A 85 -4.41 2.22 -7.39
N GLY A 86 -3.12 2.54 -7.53
CA GLY A 86 -2.58 3.24 -8.71
C GLY A 86 -2.24 4.71 -8.46
N ASN A 87 -2.01 5.11 -7.21
CA ASN A 87 -1.71 6.49 -6.82
C ASN A 87 -0.51 7.09 -7.59
N HIS A 88 0.60 6.35 -7.74
CA HIS A 88 1.77 6.84 -8.49
C HIS A 88 1.45 6.99 -9.99
N ARG A 89 0.61 6.11 -10.57
CA ARG A 89 0.14 6.24 -11.97
C ARG A 89 -0.70 7.50 -12.16
N TYR A 90 -1.57 7.80 -11.21
CA TYR A 90 -2.33 9.05 -11.20
C TYR A 90 -1.41 10.27 -11.13
N LEU A 91 -0.45 10.28 -10.20
CA LEU A 91 0.52 11.37 -10.08
C LEU A 91 1.37 11.53 -11.33
N ALA A 92 1.82 10.43 -11.94
CA ALA A 92 2.56 10.43 -13.19
C ALA A 92 1.74 11.06 -14.34
N CYS A 93 0.47 10.67 -14.50
CA CYS A 93 -0.41 11.26 -15.50
C CYS A 93 -0.68 12.75 -15.21
N LYS A 94 -0.82 13.12 -13.94
CA LYS A 94 -0.98 14.52 -13.55
C LYS A 94 0.25 15.35 -13.96
N ILE A 95 1.46 14.85 -13.73
CA ILE A 95 2.72 15.47 -14.19
C ILE A 95 2.72 15.60 -15.72
N LEU A 96 2.35 14.53 -16.43
CA LEU A 96 2.30 14.54 -17.90
C LEU A 96 1.34 15.61 -18.44
N VAL A 97 0.17 15.76 -17.85
CA VAL A 97 -0.83 16.73 -18.30
C VAL A 97 -0.48 18.15 -17.86
N GLU A 98 -0.29 18.38 -16.55
CA GLU A 98 -0.18 19.72 -16.00
C GLU A 98 1.19 20.36 -16.21
N GLU A 99 2.27 19.57 -16.20
CA GLU A 99 3.63 20.09 -16.28
C GLU A 99 4.25 19.91 -17.68
N ARG A 100 3.90 18.81 -18.39
CA ARG A 100 4.46 18.49 -19.70
C ARG A 100 3.50 18.77 -20.87
N GLY A 101 2.26 19.20 -20.59
CA GLY A 101 1.25 19.55 -21.60
C GLY A 101 0.78 18.37 -22.46
N LYS A 102 0.85 17.14 -21.95
CA LYS A 102 0.49 15.92 -22.67
C LYS A 102 -0.97 15.54 -22.44
N GLU A 103 -1.90 16.31 -22.98
CA GLU A 103 -3.36 16.17 -22.80
C GLU A 103 -3.92 14.75 -23.09
N LYS A 104 -3.24 13.95 -23.93
CA LYS A 104 -3.67 12.57 -24.21
C LYS A 104 -3.74 11.69 -22.97
N PHE A 105 -3.03 12.02 -21.89
CA PHE A 105 -3.03 11.30 -20.62
C PHE A 105 -4.03 11.85 -19.59
N ALA A 106 -4.90 12.79 -19.97
CA ALA A 106 -5.91 13.35 -19.07
C ALA A 106 -6.99 12.34 -18.66
N PHE A 107 -7.22 11.31 -19.47
CA PHE A 107 -8.14 10.22 -19.14
C PHE A 107 -7.37 8.97 -18.75
N LEU A 108 -7.66 8.45 -17.56
CA LEU A 108 -7.00 7.26 -17.02
C LEU A 108 -7.93 6.04 -17.08
N PRO A 109 -7.40 4.86 -17.44
CA PRO A 109 -8.17 3.63 -17.40
C PRO A 109 -8.43 3.22 -15.96
N CYS A 110 -9.70 3.11 -15.58
CA CYS A 110 -10.13 2.84 -14.21
C CYS A 110 -11.11 1.67 -14.14
N VAL A 111 -10.96 0.83 -13.12
CA VAL A 111 -11.96 -0.16 -12.73
C VAL A 111 -12.68 0.35 -11.49
N ILE A 112 -13.99 0.59 -11.60
CA ILE A 112 -14.80 1.04 -10.48
C ILE A 112 -15.17 -0.16 -9.63
N ARG A 113 -14.92 -0.07 -8.32
CA ARG A 113 -15.36 -1.04 -7.32
C ARG A 113 -16.33 -0.40 -6.34
N ASN A 114 -17.52 -0.99 -6.25
CA ASN A 114 -18.49 -0.65 -5.21
C ASN A 114 -18.16 -1.50 -3.97
N VAL A 115 -17.18 -1.07 -3.21
CA VAL A 115 -16.82 -1.65 -1.91
C VAL A 115 -17.06 -0.57 -0.85
N SER A 116 -17.42 -0.98 0.37
CA SER A 116 -17.42 -0.05 1.50
C SER A 116 -16.03 0.62 1.62
N GLU A 117 -15.98 1.86 2.08
CA GLU A 117 -14.73 2.61 2.24
C GLU A 117 -13.70 1.82 3.07
N VAL A 118 -14.17 1.11 4.09
CA VAL A 118 -13.36 0.23 4.95
C VAL A 118 -12.71 -0.91 4.15
N ARG A 119 -13.47 -1.61 3.30
CA ARG A 119 -12.91 -2.66 2.43
C ARG A 119 -12.03 -2.11 1.32
N ALA A 120 -12.34 -0.93 0.83
CA ALA A 120 -11.50 -0.22 -0.15
C ALA A 120 -10.13 0.08 0.46
N SER A 121 -10.08 0.66 1.66
CA SER A 121 -8.84 0.94 2.40
C SER A 121 -8.04 -0.33 2.67
N PHE A 122 -8.70 -1.40 3.12
CA PHE A 122 -8.02 -2.68 3.34
C PHE A 122 -7.42 -3.28 2.04
N SER A 123 -8.14 -3.18 0.92
CA SER A 123 -7.67 -3.67 -0.37
C SER A 123 -6.47 -2.89 -0.89
N LYS A 124 -6.35 -1.62 -0.57
CA LYS A 124 -5.21 -0.76 -0.87
C LYS A 124 -3.91 -1.33 -0.26
N TYR A 125 -3.92 -1.67 1.03
CA TYR A 125 -2.74 -2.26 1.69
C TYR A 125 -2.38 -3.64 1.13
N SER A 126 -3.37 -4.43 0.73
CA SER A 126 -3.13 -5.76 0.16
C SER A 126 -2.67 -5.75 -1.30
N SER A 127 -2.92 -4.68 -2.06
CA SER A 127 -2.49 -4.54 -3.46
C SER A 127 -1.08 -3.98 -3.61
N ASN A 128 -0.55 -3.36 -2.57
CA ASN A 128 0.78 -2.74 -2.55
C ASN A 128 1.94 -3.74 -2.35
N GLY A 129 1.71 -5.05 -2.54
CA GLY A 129 2.68 -6.12 -2.23
C GLY A 129 3.95 -6.16 -3.10
N TYR A 130 4.02 -5.39 -4.19
CA TYR A 130 5.11 -5.47 -5.18
C TYR A 130 6.07 -4.28 -5.17
N ASP A 131 5.81 -3.26 -4.36
CA ASP A 131 6.70 -2.10 -4.26
C ASP A 131 7.84 -2.35 -3.26
N ASN A 132 9.02 -1.81 -3.54
CA ASN A 132 10.11 -1.72 -2.57
C ASN A 132 9.70 -0.77 -1.45
N LYS A 133 9.22 -1.34 -0.34
CA LYS A 133 8.81 -0.63 0.87
C LYS A 133 9.96 -0.61 1.86
N ASP A 134 10.12 0.49 2.56
CA ASP A 134 10.97 0.52 3.73
C ASP A 134 10.28 -0.11 4.95
N ASP A 135 11.06 -0.36 6.00
CA ASP A 135 10.57 -1.02 7.21
C ASP A 135 9.47 -0.21 7.92
N TYR A 136 9.53 1.12 7.87
CA TYR A 136 8.51 1.99 8.46
C TYR A 136 7.19 1.93 7.68
N GLU A 137 7.26 1.95 6.35
CA GLU A 137 6.08 1.80 5.48
C GLU A 137 5.38 0.45 5.73
N ILE A 138 6.15 -0.63 5.87
CA ILE A 138 5.61 -1.97 6.18
C ILE A 138 4.92 -1.98 7.55
N MET A 139 5.55 -1.39 8.57
CA MET A 139 4.97 -1.27 9.90
C MET A 139 3.64 -0.51 9.88
N CYS A 140 3.60 0.64 9.19
CA CYS A 140 2.38 1.44 9.05
C CYS A 140 1.25 0.66 8.37
N GLU A 141 1.55 -0.10 7.31
CA GLU A 141 0.55 -0.95 6.66
C GLU A 141 -0.01 -2.03 7.59
N ILE A 142 0.85 -2.69 8.35
CA ILE A 142 0.44 -3.71 9.33
C ILE A 142 -0.49 -3.09 10.38
N GLU A 143 -0.16 -1.91 10.90
CA GLU A 143 -0.98 -1.20 11.88
C GLU A 143 -2.33 -0.76 11.31
N GLN A 144 -2.35 -0.21 10.11
CA GLN A 144 -3.60 0.17 9.45
C GLN A 144 -4.50 -1.04 9.20
N MET A 145 -3.95 -2.15 8.71
CA MET A 145 -4.71 -3.39 8.55
C MET A 145 -5.23 -3.91 9.90
N ARG A 146 -4.40 -3.87 10.95
CA ARG A 146 -4.80 -4.27 12.30
C ARG A 146 -5.96 -3.39 12.79
N HIS A 147 -5.85 -2.09 12.61
CA HIS A 147 -6.89 -1.13 12.99
C HIS A 147 -8.21 -1.44 12.29
N LEU A 148 -8.22 -1.60 10.97
CA LEU A 148 -9.41 -1.91 10.20
C LEU A 148 -10.07 -3.23 10.63
N LEU A 149 -9.27 -4.28 10.84
CA LEU A 149 -9.77 -5.60 11.29
C LEU A 149 -10.30 -5.58 12.72
N THR A 150 -9.81 -4.67 13.56
CA THR A 150 -10.24 -4.53 14.96
C THR A 150 -11.48 -3.67 15.07
N THR A 151 -11.56 -2.59 14.31
CA THR A 151 -12.64 -1.59 14.39
C THR A 151 -13.90 -2.03 13.64
N TYR A 152 -13.72 -2.75 12.52
CA TYR A 152 -14.82 -3.14 11.63
C TYR A 152 -14.82 -4.65 11.34
N PRO A 153 -14.86 -5.52 12.36
CA PRO A 153 -14.75 -6.99 12.16
C PRO A 153 -15.88 -7.55 11.28
N GLU A 154 -17.06 -6.94 11.31
CA GLU A 154 -18.23 -7.32 10.50
C GLU A 154 -18.00 -7.13 8.99
N GLN A 155 -17.09 -6.24 8.61
CA GLN A 155 -16.73 -6.00 7.23
C GLN A 155 -15.79 -7.08 6.66
N PHE A 156 -15.23 -7.94 7.52
CA PHE A 156 -14.22 -8.94 7.17
C PHE A 156 -14.56 -10.35 7.69
N PRO A 157 -15.75 -10.90 7.39
CA PRO A 157 -16.16 -12.21 7.88
C PRO A 157 -15.24 -13.35 7.40
N ASP A 158 -14.64 -13.18 6.22
CA ASP A 158 -13.64 -14.08 5.62
C ASP A 158 -12.28 -14.09 6.35
N VAL A 159 -12.04 -13.09 7.20
CA VAL A 159 -10.80 -12.95 8.00
C VAL A 159 -11.10 -13.06 9.51
N ALA A 160 -12.33 -13.39 9.88
CA ALA A 160 -12.82 -13.28 11.26
C ALA A 160 -12.16 -14.28 12.24
N THR A 161 -11.66 -15.42 11.80
CA THR A 161 -11.13 -16.49 12.65
C THR A 161 -9.60 -16.43 12.83
N GLY A 162 -9.10 -16.73 14.03
CA GLY A 162 -7.68 -16.81 14.35
C GLY A 162 -7.08 -15.58 15.03
N ARG A 163 -5.83 -15.70 15.48
CA ARG A 163 -5.11 -14.61 16.15
C ARG A 163 -4.78 -13.50 15.15
N MET A 164 -4.78 -12.24 15.61
CA MET A 164 -4.51 -11.06 14.76
C MET A 164 -3.21 -11.20 13.95
N VAL A 165 -2.12 -11.64 14.59
CA VAL A 165 -0.83 -11.84 13.93
C VAL A 165 -0.92 -12.86 12.78
N GLU A 166 -1.77 -13.91 12.92
CA GLU A 166 -1.96 -14.92 11.87
C GLU A 166 -2.73 -14.37 10.67
N LYS A 167 -3.74 -13.54 10.94
CA LYS A 167 -4.51 -12.85 9.90
C LYS A 167 -3.62 -11.93 9.08
N LEU A 168 -2.85 -11.10 9.76
CA LEU A 168 -1.91 -10.17 9.15
C LEU A 168 -0.79 -10.89 8.39
N SER A 169 -0.21 -11.95 8.99
CA SER A 169 0.82 -12.79 8.36
C SER A 169 0.37 -13.37 7.02
N LYS A 170 -0.84 -13.96 6.98
CA LYS A 170 -1.43 -14.49 5.75
C LYS A 170 -1.65 -13.40 4.70
N LYS A 171 -2.13 -12.23 5.12
CA LYS A 171 -2.47 -11.14 4.22
C LYS A 171 -1.24 -10.45 3.65
N MET A 172 -0.25 -10.20 4.50
CA MET A 172 1.03 -9.59 4.12
C MET A 172 2.00 -10.58 3.46
N LYS A 173 1.68 -11.88 3.46
CA LYS A 173 2.57 -12.96 3.01
C LYS A 173 3.93 -12.93 3.71
N MET A 174 3.93 -12.62 5.01
CA MET A 174 5.12 -12.49 5.84
C MET A 174 5.09 -13.52 6.99
N PRO A 175 6.24 -13.93 7.52
CA PRO A 175 6.32 -14.77 8.73
C PRO A 175 5.60 -14.10 9.92
N LYS A 176 4.96 -14.90 10.77
CA LYS A 176 4.29 -14.41 12.00
C LYS A 176 5.26 -13.67 12.94
N SER A 177 6.50 -14.13 13.03
CA SER A 177 7.56 -13.47 13.81
C SER A 177 7.81 -12.04 13.31
N THR A 178 7.96 -11.88 12.00
CA THR A 178 8.20 -10.58 11.35
C THR A 178 7.03 -9.61 11.58
N VAL A 179 5.79 -10.09 11.45
CA VAL A 179 4.61 -9.27 11.78
C VAL A 179 4.58 -8.89 13.26
N GLY A 180 4.92 -9.84 14.14
CA GLY A 180 5.03 -9.60 15.59
C GLY A 180 6.08 -8.53 15.93
N GLU A 181 7.23 -8.54 15.25
CA GLU A 181 8.28 -7.53 15.41
C GLU A 181 7.78 -6.13 15.06
N TYR A 182 7.11 -5.95 13.90
CA TYR A 182 6.55 -4.66 13.51
C TYR A 182 5.47 -4.15 14.47
N LEU A 183 4.59 -5.04 14.95
CA LEU A 183 3.60 -4.68 15.97
C LEU A 183 4.24 -4.29 17.30
N THR A 184 5.38 -4.89 17.66
CA THR A 184 6.14 -4.53 18.85
C THR A 184 6.79 -3.15 18.70
N ILE A 185 7.41 -2.88 17.55
CA ILE A 185 7.97 -1.57 17.23
C ILE A 185 6.89 -0.50 17.31
N SER A 186 5.78 -0.68 16.60
CA SER A 186 4.68 0.29 16.57
C SER A 186 4.15 0.61 17.97
N LYS A 187 4.00 -0.39 18.83
CA LYS A 187 3.45 -0.22 20.18
C LYS A 187 4.43 0.37 21.17
N ASN A 188 5.70 -0.04 21.11
CA ASN A 188 6.66 0.16 22.19
C ASN A 188 7.79 1.13 21.86
N LEU A 189 8.00 1.49 20.59
CA LEU A 189 9.04 2.45 20.23
C LEU A 189 8.65 3.87 20.65
N GLY A 190 9.57 4.60 21.30
CA GLY A 190 9.38 5.98 21.73
C GLY A 190 9.31 6.94 20.53
N LYS A 191 8.76 8.16 20.73
CA LYS A 191 8.58 9.12 19.65
C LYS A 191 9.89 9.46 18.94
N ASP A 192 10.93 9.82 19.68
CA ASP A 192 12.23 10.22 19.12
C ASP A 192 12.88 9.06 18.36
N ALA A 193 12.77 7.83 18.87
CA ALA A 193 13.25 6.62 18.22
C ALA A 193 12.40 6.26 16.98
N MET A 194 11.10 6.54 17.01
CA MET A 194 10.20 6.33 15.86
C MET A 194 10.57 7.27 14.70
N GLU A 195 10.92 8.53 14.98
CA GLU A 195 11.41 9.46 13.96
C GLU A 195 12.71 8.94 13.31
N LYS A 196 13.62 8.36 14.09
CA LYS A 196 14.84 7.72 13.55
C LYS A 196 14.56 6.45 12.76
N PHE A 197 13.51 5.72 13.11
CA PHE A 197 13.06 4.55 12.35
C PHE A 197 12.40 4.97 11.02
N GLU A 198 11.64 6.04 11.02
CA GLU A 198 11.00 6.62 9.83
C GLU A 198 12.03 7.11 8.81
N THR A 199 13.09 7.79 9.26
CA THR A 199 14.19 8.26 8.40
C THR A 199 15.13 7.14 7.94
N GLY A 200 15.00 5.93 8.53
CA GLY A 200 15.85 4.77 8.24
C GLY A 200 17.22 4.82 8.92
N GLU A 201 17.47 5.80 9.80
CA GLU A 201 18.67 5.87 10.63
C GLU A 201 18.67 4.71 11.66
N LEU A 202 17.52 4.41 12.26
CA LEU A 202 17.33 3.25 13.14
C LEU A 202 16.84 2.06 12.30
N LYS A 203 17.67 1.05 12.13
CA LYS A 203 17.30 -0.16 11.37
C LYS A 203 16.33 -1.05 12.16
N LYS A 204 15.51 -1.85 11.45
CA LYS A 204 14.49 -2.72 12.04
C LYS A 204 15.00 -3.57 13.22
N SER A 205 16.14 -4.24 13.07
CA SER A 205 16.69 -5.10 14.12
C SER A 205 17.03 -4.32 15.39
N ALA A 206 17.54 -3.10 15.25
CA ALA A 206 17.83 -2.20 16.34
C ALA A 206 16.54 -1.64 16.97
N ALA A 207 15.54 -1.31 16.14
CA ALA A 207 14.23 -0.84 16.59
C ALA A 207 13.49 -1.89 17.45
N VAL A 208 13.57 -3.18 17.06
CA VAL A 208 13.00 -4.29 17.85
C VAL A 208 13.65 -4.36 19.24
N GLN A 209 14.96 -4.26 19.32
CA GLN A 209 15.67 -4.29 20.61
C GLN A 209 15.35 -3.06 21.45
N MET A 210 15.41 -1.88 20.84
CA MET A 210 15.08 -0.63 21.51
C MET A 210 13.64 -0.65 22.05
N SER A 211 12.70 -1.28 21.33
CA SER A 211 11.30 -1.43 21.76
C SER A 211 11.12 -2.29 23.03
N ALA A 212 12.15 -3.03 23.45
CA ALA A 212 12.13 -3.81 24.69
C ALA A 212 12.57 -2.98 25.91
N LEU A 213 13.17 -1.82 25.69
CA LEU A 213 13.67 -0.93 26.75
C LEU A 213 12.59 0.05 27.23
N PRO A 214 12.68 0.55 28.47
CA PRO A 214 11.87 1.68 28.95
C PRO A 214 12.03 2.91 28.06
N LYS A 215 11.00 3.78 28.00
CA LYS A 215 11.00 4.96 27.13
C LYS A 215 12.13 5.98 27.44
N GLU A 216 12.50 6.08 28.71
CA GLU A 216 13.56 6.95 29.20
C GLU A 216 14.92 6.49 28.63
N GLU A 217 15.20 5.19 28.70
CA GLU A 217 16.42 4.60 28.15
C GLU A 217 16.48 4.72 26.62
N GLN A 218 15.33 4.52 25.95
CA GLN A 218 15.26 4.75 24.51
C GLN A 218 15.65 6.19 24.14
N LYS A 219 15.17 7.18 24.91
CA LYS A 219 15.46 8.58 24.69
C LYS A 219 16.95 8.89 24.94
N GLU A 220 17.55 8.31 25.96
CA GLU A 220 18.98 8.44 26.23
C GLU A 220 19.83 7.90 25.08
N LEU A 221 19.51 6.70 24.59
CA LEU A 221 20.19 6.06 23.47
C LEU A 221 20.10 6.90 22.19
N VAL A 222 18.90 7.42 21.86
CA VAL A 222 18.71 8.29 20.70
C VAL A 222 19.52 9.58 20.86
N SER A 223 19.49 10.20 22.04
CA SER A 223 20.23 11.44 22.32
C SER A 223 21.75 11.24 22.25
N ALA A 224 22.23 10.04 22.62
CA ALA A 224 23.63 9.66 22.53
C ALA A 224 24.05 9.20 21.11
N GLY A 225 23.13 9.15 20.15
CA GLY A 225 23.39 8.67 18.78
C GLY A 225 23.65 7.15 18.69
N ARG A 226 23.30 6.37 19.74
CA ARG A 226 23.49 4.91 19.79
C ARG A 226 22.30 4.21 19.13
N LEU A 227 22.36 4.06 17.81
CA LEU A 227 21.25 3.53 17.00
C LEU A 227 21.54 2.15 16.39
N SER A 228 22.75 1.61 16.58
CA SER A 228 23.08 0.30 16.06
C SER A 228 22.61 -0.81 17.00
N HIS A 229 22.26 -1.96 16.41
CA HIS A 229 21.87 -3.16 17.18
C HIS A 229 22.89 -3.56 18.25
N LYS A 230 24.20 -3.40 17.95
CA LYS A 230 25.28 -3.75 18.87
C LYS A 230 25.32 -2.82 20.09
N GLU A 231 25.23 -1.51 19.86
CA GLU A 231 25.27 -0.50 20.92
C GLU A 231 24.07 -0.59 21.86
N ILE A 232 22.88 -0.91 21.32
CA ILE A 232 21.66 -1.09 22.12
C ILE A 232 21.74 -2.36 22.97
N LYS A 233 22.40 -3.40 22.47
CA LYS A 233 22.57 -4.67 23.19
C LYS A 233 23.60 -4.59 24.32
N GLU A 234 24.58 -3.70 24.19
CA GLU A 234 25.64 -3.47 25.18
C GLU A 234 25.21 -2.48 26.29
N TYR A 235 24.02 -1.83 26.12
CA TYR A 235 23.42 -0.93 27.11
C TYR A 235 22.62 -1.71 28.16
#